data_4d5b727d1e3d91be57e4c2ae11a1df3d
#
_entry.id   4d5b727d1e3d91be57e4c2ae11a1df3d
#
_cell.length_a   1.000
_cell.length_b   1.000
_cell.length_c   1.000
_cell.angle_alpha   90.00
_cell.angle_beta   90.00
_cell.angle_gamma   90.00
#
_symmetry.space_group_name_H-M   'P 1'
#
loop_
_entity.id
_entity.type
_entity.pdbx_description
1 polymer ?
#
loop_
_entity_poly.entity_id
_entity_poly.type
_entity_poly.pdbx_seq_one_letter_code
_entity_poly.pdbx_strand_id
1 'polypeptide(L)'
;MKAITFLLHTQQPILATSLQGDPNSDVSYSYIPGSMIRGMLIRRYLQRHGLRSTDDILDDSKFPDVRRLFFDGSTRYLNAYLYSNVAEKRTLPIPRSWLKKKGADFSKSEELVVYDFSYEIPNQNISYKSLEAEFCTVDDEDVVLYLEQRRINIHNQRDRKKGRGIEGSGAVFRYEALDAGQTFQAVILCDEADDVEKIRPLLDPNQVWLGGSQSAGYGHAKIDRVEAPETWHELGTEFANFEERCDREILRITLLSDLILRDEWGQYVVIPPTNSGSNETSQDINPLTELLEKLLAVKLEAQSSYTSSLIV
;
A
#
# COMPACT_ATOMS: atom_id res chain seq x y z
N MET A 1 12.84 16.17 3.15
CA MET A 1 11.64 15.70 2.43
C MET A 1 10.43 16.16 3.21
N LYS A 2 9.52 16.89 2.57
CA LYS A 2 8.29 17.40 3.17
C LYS A 2 7.17 16.39 2.99
N ALA A 3 6.15 16.44 3.83
CA ALA A 3 5.00 15.58 3.67
C ALA A 3 3.68 16.35 3.65
N ILE A 4 2.66 15.75 3.04
CA ILE A 4 1.27 16.15 3.19
C ILE A 4 0.53 14.94 3.73
N THR A 5 -0.17 15.08 4.83
CA THR A 5 -1.02 14.05 5.40
C THR A 5 -2.47 14.49 5.39
N PHE A 6 -3.39 13.56 5.21
CA PHE A 6 -4.82 13.84 5.30
C PHE A 6 -5.61 12.58 5.58
N LEU A 7 -6.79 12.75 6.17
CA LEU A 7 -7.72 11.67 6.40
C LEU A 7 -8.73 11.55 5.23
N LEU A 8 -9.05 10.32 4.89
CA LEU A 8 -10.06 9.95 3.92
C LEU A 8 -11.18 9.20 4.64
N HIS A 9 -12.34 9.83 4.80
CA HIS A 9 -13.54 9.20 5.37
C HIS A 9 -14.39 8.63 4.25
N THR A 10 -14.51 7.31 4.17
CA THR A 10 -15.31 6.64 3.13
C THR A 10 -16.80 6.89 3.35
N GLN A 11 -17.44 7.58 2.41
CA GLN A 11 -18.90 7.85 2.42
C GLN A 11 -19.67 6.80 1.64
N GLN A 12 -19.03 6.18 0.68
CA GLN A 12 -19.52 5.05 -0.11
C GLN A 12 -18.43 3.98 -0.16
N PRO A 13 -18.77 2.72 -0.47
CA PRO A 13 -17.77 1.69 -0.66
C PRO A 13 -16.73 2.11 -1.71
N ILE A 14 -15.45 1.81 -1.47
CA ILE A 14 -14.36 2.12 -2.40
C ILE A 14 -13.91 0.83 -3.07
N LEU A 15 -13.98 0.81 -4.40
CA LEU A 15 -13.49 -0.29 -5.22
C LEU A 15 -12.03 -0.02 -5.57
N ALA A 16 -11.13 -0.51 -4.73
CA ALA A 16 -9.68 -0.43 -4.88
C ALA A 16 -9.17 -1.71 -5.54
N THR A 17 -9.58 -1.96 -6.78
CA THR A 17 -9.39 -3.24 -7.49
C THR A 17 -7.93 -3.68 -7.50
N SER A 18 -7.67 -4.88 -7.01
CA SER A 18 -6.40 -5.58 -7.11
C SER A 18 -6.30 -6.32 -8.45
N LEU A 19 -5.09 -6.74 -8.82
CA LEU A 19 -4.87 -7.59 -9.99
C LEU A 19 -5.27 -9.06 -9.76
N GLN A 20 -5.67 -9.39 -8.52
CA GLN A 20 -6.10 -10.73 -8.12
C GLN A 20 -7.60 -10.89 -8.34
N GLY A 21 -8.03 -11.02 -9.56
CA GLY A 21 -9.46 -11.14 -9.87
C GLY A 21 -9.74 -12.21 -10.92
N ASP A 22 -10.85 -12.92 -10.72
CA ASP A 22 -11.56 -13.63 -11.77
C ASP A 22 -12.20 -12.58 -12.70
N PRO A 23 -12.32 -12.79 -14.02
CA PRO A 23 -12.99 -11.88 -14.95
C PRO A 23 -14.38 -11.37 -14.50
N ASN A 24 -15.04 -12.09 -13.62
CA ASN A 24 -16.35 -11.74 -13.07
C ASN A 24 -16.34 -11.30 -11.59
N SER A 25 -15.15 -11.07 -11.01
CA SER A 25 -15.01 -10.72 -9.60
C SER A 25 -13.91 -9.71 -9.40
N ASP A 26 -14.25 -8.50 -9.00
CA ASP A 26 -13.31 -7.47 -8.57
C ASP A 26 -13.12 -7.55 -7.06
N VAL A 27 -11.90 -7.83 -6.63
CA VAL A 27 -11.50 -7.87 -5.22
C VAL A 27 -10.64 -6.65 -4.93
N SER A 28 -11.02 -5.87 -3.94
CA SER A 28 -10.24 -4.70 -3.52
C SER A 28 -9.06 -5.08 -2.65
N TYR A 29 -8.00 -4.27 -2.72
CA TYR A 29 -6.96 -4.25 -1.68
C TYR A 29 -7.59 -3.93 -0.32
N SER A 30 -6.87 -4.25 0.75
CA SER A 30 -7.24 -3.88 2.13
C SER A 30 -7.01 -2.39 2.45
N TYR A 31 -6.40 -1.67 1.52
CA TYR A 31 -6.01 -0.26 1.64
C TYR A 31 -6.39 0.53 0.37
N ILE A 32 -6.28 1.84 0.44
CA ILE A 32 -6.45 2.70 -0.75
C ILE A 32 -5.07 2.91 -1.39
N PRO A 33 -4.81 2.38 -2.61
CA PRO A 33 -3.52 2.52 -3.27
C PRO A 33 -3.12 3.97 -3.50
N GLY A 34 -1.85 4.29 -3.31
CA GLY A 34 -1.29 5.61 -3.60
C GLY A 34 -1.49 6.03 -5.06
N SER A 35 -1.52 5.07 -5.99
CA SER A 35 -1.85 5.31 -7.39
C SER A 35 -3.27 5.86 -7.61
N MET A 36 -4.24 5.45 -6.79
CA MET A 36 -5.60 6.01 -6.82
C MET A 36 -5.63 7.45 -6.33
N ILE A 37 -4.87 7.76 -5.27
CA ILE A 37 -4.71 9.10 -4.73
C ILE A 37 -4.07 10.01 -5.79
N ARG A 38 -2.97 9.53 -6.40
CA ARG A 38 -2.31 10.23 -7.50
C ARG A 38 -3.26 10.50 -8.66
N GLY A 39 -4.01 9.49 -9.10
CA GLY A 39 -4.98 9.62 -10.18
C GLY A 39 -6.09 10.64 -9.89
N MET A 40 -6.58 10.70 -8.67
CA MET A 40 -7.55 11.69 -8.21
C MET A 40 -6.96 13.10 -8.29
N LEU A 41 -5.72 13.30 -7.86
CA LEU A 41 -5.05 14.61 -7.89
C LEU A 41 -4.72 15.05 -9.32
N ILE A 42 -4.29 14.15 -10.20
CA ILE A 42 -4.13 14.42 -11.65
C ILE A 42 -5.45 14.93 -12.23
N ARG A 43 -6.56 14.23 -11.97
CA ARG A 43 -7.89 14.67 -12.44
C ARG A 43 -8.22 16.08 -11.97
N ARG A 44 -7.94 16.42 -10.72
CA ARG A 44 -8.17 17.74 -10.15
C ARG A 44 -7.24 18.80 -10.74
N TYR A 45 -6.00 18.43 -10.98
CA TYR A 45 -5.06 19.30 -11.67
C TYR A 45 -5.57 19.67 -13.07
N LEU A 46 -6.01 18.69 -13.86
CA LEU A 46 -6.61 18.92 -15.18
C LEU A 46 -7.83 19.84 -15.09
N GLN A 47 -8.74 19.57 -14.19
CA GLN A 47 -9.95 20.39 -14.00
C GLN A 47 -9.61 21.85 -13.64
N ARG A 48 -8.66 22.04 -12.73
CA ARG A 48 -8.25 23.37 -12.26
C ARG A 48 -7.59 24.20 -13.35
N HIS A 49 -6.86 23.55 -14.27
CA HIS A 49 -6.21 24.21 -15.41
C HIS A 49 -7.05 24.22 -16.66
N GLY A 50 -8.31 23.76 -16.62
CA GLY A 50 -9.20 23.71 -17.78
C GLY A 50 -8.75 22.75 -18.88
N LEU A 51 -7.95 21.74 -18.52
CA LEU A 51 -7.38 20.76 -19.44
C LEU A 51 -8.33 19.58 -19.64
N ARG A 52 -8.25 18.99 -20.83
CA ARG A 52 -8.97 17.77 -21.18
C ARG A 52 -8.04 16.55 -21.01
N SER A 53 -8.62 15.38 -20.91
CA SER A 53 -7.86 14.11 -20.86
C SER A 53 -7.06 13.82 -22.14
N THR A 54 -7.32 14.55 -23.23
CA THR A 54 -6.61 14.45 -24.52
C THR A 54 -5.44 15.43 -24.64
N ASP A 55 -5.30 16.37 -23.70
CA ASP A 55 -4.22 17.34 -23.73
C ASP A 55 -2.92 16.70 -23.24
N ASP A 56 -1.82 17.03 -23.91
CA ASP A 56 -0.50 16.56 -23.50
C ASP A 56 -0.01 17.37 -22.29
N ILE A 57 -0.17 16.78 -21.10
CA ILE A 57 0.27 17.38 -19.85
C ILE A 57 1.75 17.11 -19.56
N LEU A 58 2.44 16.32 -20.37
CA LEU A 58 3.87 16.04 -20.24
C LEU A 58 4.74 16.99 -21.07
N ASP A 59 4.12 17.98 -21.72
CA ASP A 59 4.82 19.08 -22.39
C ASP A 59 5.43 20.01 -21.32
N ASP A 60 6.69 19.79 -20.98
CA ASP A 60 7.41 20.54 -19.96
C ASP A 60 7.49 22.04 -20.23
N SER A 61 7.32 22.47 -21.51
CA SER A 61 7.28 23.89 -21.86
C SER A 61 6.01 24.60 -21.38
N LYS A 62 4.90 23.86 -21.23
CA LYS A 62 3.60 24.38 -20.76
C LYS A 62 3.33 24.02 -19.31
N PHE A 63 3.80 22.85 -18.87
CA PHE A 63 3.50 22.28 -17.56
C PHE A 63 4.79 21.76 -16.89
N PRO A 64 5.74 22.66 -16.54
CA PRO A 64 7.09 22.26 -16.09
C PRO A 64 7.10 21.41 -14.81
N ASP A 65 6.06 21.51 -14.00
CA ASP A 65 5.99 20.82 -12.71
C ASP A 65 5.28 19.45 -12.77
N VAL A 66 4.50 19.18 -13.82
CA VAL A 66 3.61 18.01 -13.88
C VAL A 66 4.38 16.71 -13.78
N ARG A 67 5.52 16.62 -14.48
CA ARG A 67 6.35 15.42 -14.46
C ARG A 67 6.85 15.16 -13.05
N ARG A 68 7.36 16.16 -12.35
CA ARG A 68 7.86 16.10 -10.98
C ARG A 68 6.74 15.82 -9.98
N LEU A 69 5.59 16.46 -10.13
CA LEU A 69 4.46 16.27 -9.23
C LEU A 69 3.85 14.86 -9.32
N PHE A 70 3.83 14.24 -10.53
CA PHE A 70 3.00 13.05 -10.71
C PHE A 70 3.72 11.84 -11.33
N PHE A 71 4.90 11.97 -11.95
CA PHE A 71 5.40 10.92 -12.83
C PHE A 71 6.86 10.49 -12.62
N ASP A 72 7.75 11.33 -12.14
CA ASP A 72 9.20 11.03 -12.06
C ASP A 72 9.64 10.43 -10.71
N GLY A 73 8.74 10.39 -9.72
CA GLY A 73 9.02 9.84 -8.40
C GLY A 73 9.53 10.85 -7.37
N SER A 74 9.77 12.11 -7.73
CA SER A 74 10.11 13.18 -6.76
C SER A 74 8.97 13.44 -5.78
N THR A 75 7.74 13.21 -6.22
CA THR A 75 6.57 13.16 -5.36
C THR A 75 6.07 11.73 -5.24
N ARG A 76 5.99 11.20 -4.02
CA ARG A 76 5.63 9.83 -3.72
C ARG A 76 4.29 9.77 -3.01
N TYR A 77 3.38 9.00 -3.57
CA TYR A 77 2.02 8.80 -3.08
C TYR A 77 1.97 7.46 -2.35
N LEU A 78 2.04 7.49 -1.02
CA LEU A 78 1.98 6.26 -0.24
C LEU A 78 0.56 5.69 -0.22
N ASN A 79 0.43 4.39 0.01
CA ASN A 79 -0.87 3.76 0.22
C ASN A 79 -1.54 4.36 1.45
N ALA A 80 -2.84 4.64 1.39
CA ALA A 80 -3.57 5.05 2.57
C ALA A 80 -4.01 3.82 3.36
N TYR A 81 -3.57 3.74 4.60
CA TYR A 81 -3.91 2.67 5.54
C TYR A 81 -4.96 3.14 6.54
N LEU A 82 -5.63 2.20 7.20
CA LEU A 82 -6.60 2.50 8.24
C LEU A 82 -6.02 3.50 9.25
N TYR A 83 -6.86 4.39 9.75
CA TYR A 83 -6.53 5.34 10.80
C TYR A 83 -7.21 4.91 12.10
N SER A 84 -6.42 4.73 13.14
CA SER A 84 -6.93 4.45 14.48
C SER A 84 -7.32 5.76 15.16
N ASN A 85 -8.61 5.95 15.41
CA ASN A 85 -9.09 7.09 16.20
C ASN A 85 -8.70 7.00 17.68
N VAL A 86 -8.39 5.80 18.18
CA VAL A 86 -7.99 5.57 19.57
C VAL A 86 -6.51 5.91 19.77
N ALA A 87 -5.66 5.40 18.86
CA ALA A 87 -4.22 5.67 18.89
C ALA A 87 -3.86 7.00 18.22
N GLU A 88 -4.85 7.67 17.57
CA GLU A 88 -4.68 8.91 16.79
C GLU A 88 -3.55 8.85 15.75
N LYS A 89 -3.34 7.67 15.17
CA LYS A 89 -2.28 7.44 14.19
C LYS A 89 -2.70 6.47 13.09
N ARG A 90 -1.95 6.54 12.01
CA ARG A 90 -2.02 5.61 10.88
C ARG A 90 -1.60 4.23 11.35
N THR A 91 -2.35 3.21 10.97
CA THR A 91 -1.95 1.82 11.14
C THR A 91 -0.91 1.42 10.08
N LEU A 92 -0.16 0.39 10.37
CA LEU A 92 0.82 -0.19 9.44
C LEU A 92 0.41 -1.61 9.05
N PRO A 93 0.79 -2.07 7.85
CA PRO A 93 0.61 -3.46 7.48
C PRO A 93 1.34 -4.38 8.46
N ILE A 94 0.70 -5.49 8.82
CA ILE A 94 1.32 -6.48 9.70
C ILE A 94 2.47 -7.17 8.94
N PRO A 95 3.68 -7.25 9.54
CA PRO A 95 4.78 -8.00 8.95
C PRO A 95 4.41 -9.48 8.74
N ARG A 96 4.74 -10.03 7.59
CA ARG A 96 4.47 -11.44 7.26
C ARG A 96 5.24 -12.43 8.16
N SER A 97 6.31 -11.97 8.81
CA SER A 97 7.07 -12.73 9.81
C SER A 97 6.33 -12.89 11.14
N TRP A 98 5.25 -12.10 11.35
CA TRP A 98 4.48 -12.16 12.59
C TRP A 98 3.44 -13.27 12.55
N LEU A 99 3.61 -14.24 13.45
CA LEU A 99 2.74 -15.40 13.53
C LEU A 99 2.21 -15.57 14.96
N LYS A 100 1.11 -16.30 15.08
CA LYS A 100 0.56 -16.77 16.36
C LYS A 100 0.54 -18.28 16.43
N LYS A 101 0.51 -18.86 17.64
CA LYS A 101 0.28 -20.29 17.79
C LYS A 101 -1.08 -20.69 17.22
N LYS A 102 -1.12 -21.79 16.50
CA LYS A 102 -2.39 -22.35 16.00
C LYS A 102 -3.34 -22.63 17.17
N GLY A 103 -4.56 -22.09 17.10
CA GLY A 103 -5.57 -22.22 18.16
C GLY A 103 -5.59 -21.06 19.15
N ALA A 104 -4.65 -20.13 19.13
CA ALA A 104 -4.76 -18.89 19.88
C ALA A 104 -5.90 -18.03 19.32
N ASP A 105 -6.81 -17.60 20.22
CA ASP A 105 -8.05 -16.89 19.88
C ASP A 105 -8.01 -15.48 20.40
N PHE A 106 -8.18 -14.49 19.50
CA PHE A 106 -8.19 -13.07 19.84
C PHE A 106 -9.42 -12.65 20.68
N SER A 107 -10.48 -13.45 20.66
CA SER A 107 -11.72 -13.14 21.39
C SER A 107 -11.63 -13.46 22.89
N LYS A 108 -10.62 -14.21 23.30
CA LYS A 108 -10.37 -14.56 24.71
C LYS A 108 -9.37 -13.60 25.30
N SER A 109 -9.65 -13.11 26.49
CA SER A 109 -8.87 -12.13 27.26
C SER A 109 -7.50 -12.63 27.78
N GLU A 110 -6.94 -13.67 27.18
CA GLU A 110 -5.58 -14.12 27.43
C GLU A 110 -4.62 -13.30 26.57
N GLU A 111 -3.51 -12.88 27.14
CA GLU A 111 -2.45 -12.17 26.42
C GLU A 111 -2.04 -12.98 25.20
N LEU A 112 -2.29 -12.44 24.01
CA LEU A 112 -1.92 -13.05 22.76
C LEU A 112 -0.47 -12.72 22.45
N VAL A 113 0.38 -13.73 22.45
CA VAL A 113 1.79 -13.57 22.08
C VAL A 113 1.94 -13.66 20.57
N VAL A 114 2.49 -12.60 19.98
CA VAL A 114 2.93 -12.55 18.59
C VAL A 114 4.41 -12.94 18.53
N TYR A 115 4.74 -13.89 17.68
CA TYR A 115 6.10 -14.36 17.44
C TYR A 115 6.63 -13.73 16.17
N ASP A 116 7.74 -13.01 16.23
CA ASP A 116 8.38 -12.44 15.05
C ASP A 116 9.51 -13.35 14.56
N PHE A 117 9.23 -14.10 13.53
CA PHE A 117 10.20 -15.02 12.91
C PHE A 117 11.27 -14.34 12.05
N SER A 118 11.29 -13.03 12.00
CA SER A 118 12.48 -12.30 11.53
C SER A 118 13.60 -12.26 12.59
N TYR A 119 13.27 -12.55 13.85
CA TYR A 119 14.21 -12.60 14.99
C TYR A 119 14.34 -13.98 15.60
N GLU A 120 13.26 -14.75 15.64
CA GLU A 120 13.16 -16.01 16.36
C GLU A 120 13.18 -17.21 15.41
N ILE A 121 13.84 -18.29 15.84
CA ILE A 121 13.76 -19.57 15.12
C ILE A 121 12.48 -20.27 15.56
N PRO A 122 11.58 -20.68 14.63
CA PRO A 122 10.36 -21.36 14.99
C PRO A 122 10.64 -22.68 15.74
N ASN A 123 9.90 -22.93 16.81
CA ASN A 123 9.91 -24.24 17.46
C ASN A 123 9.19 -25.24 16.56
N GLN A 124 9.91 -26.24 16.09
CA GLN A 124 9.39 -27.27 15.15
C GLN A 124 8.25 -28.11 15.71
N ASN A 125 8.09 -28.16 17.04
CA ASN A 125 7.01 -28.90 17.71
C ASN A 125 5.71 -28.10 17.86
N ILE A 126 5.70 -26.83 17.45
CA ILE A 126 4.55 -25.92 17.56
C ILE A 126 4.08 -25.53 16.17
N SER A 127 2.78 -25.65 15.92
CA SER A 127 2.18 -25.14 14.70
C SER A 127 1.84 -23.67 14.87
N TYR A 128 2.25 -22.85 13.90
CA TYR A 128 1.97 -21.44 13.84
C TYR A 128 1.04 -21.12 12.66
N LYS A 129 0.35 -19.98 12.73
CA LYS A 129 -0.44 -19.44 11.62
C LYS A 129 -0.34 -17.91 11.61
N SER A 130 -0.64 -17.32 10.44
CA SER A 130 -0.71 -15.88 10.28
C SER A 130 -1.74 -15.25 11.22
N LEU A 131 -1.53 -13.99 11.54
CA LEU A 131 -2.49 -13.17 12.26
C LEU A 131 -3.74 -12.96 11.39
N GLU A 132 -4.91 -12.93 12.03
CA GLU A 132 -6.20 -12.73 11.35
C GLU A 132 -6.54 -11.23 11.29
N ALA A 133 -5.57 -10.42 10.88
CA ALA A 133 -5.69 -8.97 10.72
C ALA A 133 -4.73 -8.52 9.62
N GLU A 134 -5.01 -7.38 9.02
CA GLU A 134 -4.19 -6.81 7.95
C GLU A 134 -3.28 -5.67 8.45
N PHE A 135 -3.67 -5.01 9.55
CA PHE A 135 -3.00 -3.82 10.05
C PHE A 135 -2.76 -3.88 11.56
N CYS A 136 -1.77 -3.12 12.01
CA CYS A 136 -1.48 -2.95 13.44
C CYS A 136 -1.08 -1.51 13.76
N THR A 137 -1.19 -1.15 15.03
CA THR A 137 -0.41 -0.09 15.67
C THR A 137 0.51 -0.72 16.69
N VAL A 138 1.69 -0.14 16.85
CA VAL A 138 2.68 -0.55 17.83
C VAL A 138 2.96 0.62 18.75
N ASP A 139 2.86 0.42 20.05
CA ASP A 139 3.21 1.35 21.10
C ASP A 139 4.06 0.60 22.13
N ASP A 140 5.35 0.88 22.15
CA ASP A 140 6.34 0.16 22.93
C ASP A 140 6.24 -1.37 22.72
N GLU A 141 5.71 -2.11 23.69
CA GLU A 141 5.52 -3.57 23.62
C GLU A 141 4.09 -3.97 23.22
N ASP A 142 3.16 -3.02 23.19
CA ASP A 142 1.76 -3.28 22.89
C ASP A 142 1.47 -3.23 21.40
N VAL A 143 0.82 -4.27 20.89
CA VAL A 143 0.38 -4.36 19.50
C VAL A 143 -1.14 -4.44 19.45
N VAL A 144 -1.76 -3.47 18.78
CA VAL A 144 -3.21 -3.50 18.53
C VAL A 144 -3.44 -3.84 17.07
N LEU A 145 -4.31 -4.82 16.81
CA LEU A 145 -4.60 -5.34 15.49
C LEU A 145 -5.88 -4.74 14.93
N TYR A 146 -5.88 -4.46 13.62
CA TYR A 146 -7.01 -3.87 12.90
C TYR A 146 -7.30 -4.65 11.64
N LEU A 147 -8.59 -4.70 11.31
CA LEU A 147 -9.09 -5.28 10.07
C LEU A 147 -10.03 -4.27 9.41
N GLU A 148 -9.86 -4.08 8.11
CA GLU A 148 -10.80 -3.27 7.34
C GLU A 148 -12.14 -3.96 7.20
N GLN A 149 -13.19 -3.18 7.08
CA GLN A 149 -14.52 -3.68 6.76
C GLN A 149 -14.72 -3.75 5.25
N ARG A 150 -15.25 -4.85 4.78
CA ARG A 150 -15.52 -5.10 3.37
C ARG A 150 -17.01 -5.27 3.11
N ARG A 151 -17.42 -4.84 1.94
CA ARG A 151 -18.77 -5.06 1.43
C ARG A 151 -18.71 -5.82 0.12
N ILE A 152 -19.55 -6.85 0.01
CA ILE A 152 -19.71 -7.62 -1.21
C ILE A 152 -21.05 -7.25 -1.83
N ASN A 153 -21.02 -6.78 -3.07
CA ASN A 153 -22.21 -6.49 -3.85
C ASN A 153 -22.21 -7.31 -5.14
N ILE A 154 -23.38 -7.81 -5.49
CA ILE A 154 -23.60 -8.54 -6.75
C ILE A 154 -24.27 -7.59 -7.73
N HIS A 155 -23.69 -7.44 -8.90
CA HIS A 155 -24.16 -6.61 -9.98
C HIS A 155 -24.62 -7.45 -11.16
N ASN A 156 -25.70 -7.02 -11.81
CA ASN A 156 -26.20 -7.64 -13.03
C ASN A 156 -26.09 -6.64 -14.19
N GLN A 157 -25.41 -7.03 -15.23
CA GLN A 157 -25.46 -6.28 -16.50
C GLN A 157 -26.76 -6.61 -17.21
N ARG A 158 -27.61 -5.62 -17.40
CA ARG A 158 -28.86 -5.75 -18.17
C ARG A 158 -28.71 -5.17 -19.56
N ASP A 159 -29.25 -5.87 -20.53
CA ASP A 159 -29.43 -5.29 -21.86
C ASP A 159 -30.39 -4.09 -21.76
N ARG A 160 -29.95 -2.92 -22.21
CA ARG A 160 -30.76 -1.69 -22.14
C ARG A 160 -32.04 -1.75 -22.95
N LYS A 161 -32.08 -2.54 -24.04
CA LYS A 161 -33.26 -2.68 -24.91
C LYS A 161 -34.26 -3.72 -24.39
N LYS A 162 -33.75 -4.82 -23.82
CA LYS A 162 -34.58 -5.95 -23.39
C LYS A 162 -34.89 -5.93 -21.89
N GLY A 163 -34.25 -5.06 -21.10
CA GLY A 163 -34.48 -4.89 -19.66
C GLY A 163 -34.11 -6.11 -18.79
N ARG A 164 -33.50 -7.15 -19.39
CA ARG A 164 -33.12 -8.40 -18.73
C ARG A 164 -31.71 -8.81 -19.11
N GLY A 165 -31.10 -9.67 -18.29
CA GLY A 165 -29.86 -10.36 -18.68
C GLY A 165 -30.11 -11.25 -19.88
N ILE A 166 -29.17 -11.30 -20.81
CA ILE A 166 -29.24 -12.16 -21.99
C ILE A 166 -28.26 -13.29 -21.77
N GLU A 167 -28.71 -14.51 -22.05
CA GLU A 167 -27.85 -15.70 -22.07
C GLU A 167 -26.66 -15.46 -23.02
N GLY A 168 -25.44 -15.57 -22.52
CA GLY A 168 -24.20 -15.27 -23.24
C GLY A 168 -23.68 -13.83 -23.19
N SER A 169 -24.46 -12.86 -22.67
CA SER A 169 -24.01 -11.45 -22.51
C SER A 169 -24.45 -10.80 -21.20
N GLY A 170 -25.24 -11.50 -20.38
CA GLY A 170 -25.65 -11.05 -19.06
C GLY A 170 -24.64 -11.49 -18.01
N ALA A 171 -23.60 -10.72 -17.78
CA ALA A 171 -22.67 -11.04 -16.73
C ALA A 171 -23.25 -10.65 -15.37
N VAL A 172 -23.30 -11.62 -14.48
CA VAL A 172 -23.37 -11.38 -13.04
C VAL A 172 -21.93 -11.23 -12.57
N PHE A 173 -21.61 -10.10 -11.96
CA PHE A 173 -20.27 -9.86 -11.43
C PHE A 173 -20.36 -9.41 -9.97
N ARG A 174 -19.33 -9.77 -9.23
CA ARG A 174 -19.20 -9.51 -7.81
C ARG A 174 -18.17 -8.42 -7.58
N TYR A 175 -18.52 -7.42 -6.80
CA TYR A 175 -17.59 -6.43 -6.29
C TYR A 175 -17.37 -6.63 -4.80
N GLU A 176 -16.13 -6.82 -4.40
CA GLU A 176 -15.69 -6.80 -3.03
C GLU A 176 -14.91 -5.50 -2.77
N ALA A 177 -15.57 -4.56 -2.11
CA ALA A 177 -15.08 -3.19 -1.91
C ALA A 177 -14.78 -2.93 -0.43
N LEU A 178 -13.90 -1.97 -0.16
CA LEU A 178 -13.76 -1.39 1.18
C LEU A 178 -15.10 -0.73 1.55
N ASP A 179 -15.66 -1.07 2.71
CA ASP A 179 -16.99 -0.54 3.09
C ASP A 179 -16.93 0.95 3.46
N ALA A 180 -18.09 1.58 3.43
CA ALA A 180 -18.27 2.96 3.89
C ALA A 180 -18.13 3.07 5.42
N GLY A 181 -17.88 4.29 5.91
CA GLY A 181 -17.79 4.57 7.34
C GLY A 181 -16.42 4.33 7.97
N GLN A 182 -15.40 4.03 7.17
CA GLN A 182 -14.04 3.86 7.62
C GLN A 182 -13.18 5.10 7.36
N THR A 183 -12.11 5.23 8.12
CA THR A 183 -11.13 6.31 7.97
C THR A 183 -9.78 5.73 7.59
N PHE A 184 -9.18 6.30 6.55
CA PHE A 184 -7.84 5.97 6.10
C PHE A 184 -6.96 7.23 6.17
N GLN A 185 -5.69 7.08 6.51
CA GLN A 185 -4.73 8.18 6.42
C GLN A 185 -3.85 8.02 5.19
N ALA A 186 -3.87 9.03 4.34
CA ALA A 186 -3.02 9.16 3.17
C ALA A 186 -1.80 10.02 3.49
N VAL A 187 -0.68 9.71 2.83
CA VAL A 187 0.58 10.43 2.95
C VAL A 187 1.14 10.67 1.57
N ILE A 188 1.56 11.90 1.31
CA ILE A 188 2.28 12.30 0.09
C ILE A 188 3.61 12.86 0.53
N LEU A 189 4.71 12.33 0.00
CA LEU A 189 6.07 12.80 0.28
C LEU A 189 6.56 13.61 -0.90
N CYS A 190 7.06 14.82 -0.64
CA CYS A 190 7.59 15.74 -1.64
C CYS A 190 9.08 15.98 -1.37
N ASP A 191 9.92 15.83 -2.38
CA ASP A 191 11.34 16.15 -2.27
C ASP A 191 11.53 17.66 -2.15
N GLU A 192 10.73 18.44 -2.88
CA GLU A 192 10.77 19.90 -2.88
C GLU A 192 9.62 20.49 -2.04
N ALA A 193 9.92 21.57 -1.28
CA ALA A 193 8.92 22.26 -0.48
C ALA A 193 7.81 22.93 -1.34
N ASP A 194 8.18 23.43 -2.51
CA ASP A 194 7.24 24.06 -3.44
C ASP A 194 6.16 23.10 -3.94
N ASP A 195 6.45 21.80 -3.96
CA ASP A 195 5.47 20.79 -4.41
C ASP A 195 4.32 20.63 -3.41
N VAL A 196 4.60 20.83 -2.13
CA VAL A 196 3.56 20.89 -1.08
C VAL A 196 2.55 21.98 -1.40
N GLU A 197 3.03 23.19 -1.75
CA GLU A 197 2.18 24.34 -2.06
C GLU A 197 1.37 24.16 -3.35
N LYS A 198 1.87 23.33 -4.29
CA LYS A 198 1.17 23.01 -5.54
C LYS A 198 0.15 21.88 -5.38
N ILE A 199 0.44 20.90 -4.52
CA ILE A 199 -0.45 19.73 -4.31
C ILE A 199 -1.56 20.03 -3.31
N ARG A 200 -1.25 20.73 -2.20
CA ARG A 200 -2.20 21.01 -1.13
C ARG A 200 -3.51 21.62 -1.62
N PRO A 201 -3.50 22.63 -2.53
CA PRO A 201 -4.74 23.17 -3.06
C PRO A 201 -5.58 22.18 -3.86
N LEU A 202 -4.99 21.11 -4.41
CA LEU A 202 -5.72 20.06 -5.12
C LEU A 202 -6.53 19.17 -4.18
N LEU A 203 -6.35 19.26 -2.88
CA LEU A 203 -7.15 18.57 -1.87
C LEU A 203 -8.47 19.30 -1.56
N ASP A 204 -8.66 20.52 -2.08
CA ASP A 204 -9.90 21.28 -2.02
C ASP A 204 -10.63 21.27 -3.38
N PRO A 205 -11.94 21.05 -3.43
CA PRO A 205 -12.90 20.79 -2.34
C PRO A 205 -12.69 19.42 -1.67
N ASN A 206 -13.16 19.29 -0.43
CA ASN A 206 -12.92 18.10 0.39
C ASN A 206 -13.73 16.85 -0.01
N GLN A 207 -14.59 16.94 -1.00
CA GLN A 207 -15.34 15.79 -1.56
C GLN A 207 -14.57 15.18 -2.72
N VAL A 208 -14.27 13.89 -2.64
CA VAL A 208 -13.48 13.18 -3.64
C VAL A 208 -14.15 11.89 -4.09
N TRP A 209 -13.81 11.44 -5.29
CA TRP A 209 -14.18 10.14 -5.81
C TRP A 209 -12.91 9.37 -6.18
N LEU A 210 -12.78 8.19 -5.59
CA LEU A 210 -11.64 7.30 -5.74
C LEU A 210 -12.05 6.02 -6.46
N GLY A 211 -11.21 5.53 -7.36
CA GLY A 211 -11.43 4.27 -8.06
C GLY A 211 -12.52 4.29 -9.12
N GLY A 212 -12.96 3.09 -9.50
CA GLY A 212 -13.93 2.84 -10.54
C GLY A 212 -15.38 2.86 -10.09
N SER A 213 -16.28 2.55 -11.00
CA SER A 213 -17.72 2.31 -10.77
C SER A 213 -18.44 3.43 -10.02
N GLN A 214 -18.01 4.68 -10.18
CA GLN A 214 -18.59 5.85 -9.50
C GLN A 214 -20.10 6.02 -9.77
N SER A 215 -20.54 5.76 -11.01
CA SER A 215 -21.95 5.79 -11.37
C SER A 215 -22.79 4.68 -10.72
N ALA A 216 -22.14 3.64 -10.20
CA ALA A 216 -22.79 2.54 -9.49
C ALA A 216 -22.78 2.74 -7.95
N GLY A 217 -22.41 3.94 -7.47
CA GLY A 217 -22.43 4.28 -6.05
C GLY A 217 -21.17 3.91 -5.28
N TYR A 218 -20.02 3.91 -5.97
CA TYR A 218 -18.71 3.65 -5.34
C TYR A 218 -17.81 4.88 -5.36
N GLY A 219 -16.86 4.89 -4.45
CA GLY A 219 -15.69 5.75 -4.51
C GLY A 219 -15.82 7.08 -3.78
N HIS A 220 -16.99 7.48 -3.29
CA HIS A 220 -17.16 8.76 -2.61
C HIS A 220 -16.47 8.75 -1.24
N ALA A 221 -15.58 9.72 -1.02
CA ALA A 221 -14.92 9.94 0.26
C ALA A 221 -14.81 11.45 0.57
N LYS A 222 -14.64 11.76 1.85
CA LYS A 222 -14.41 13.11 2.33
C LYS A 222 -12.98 13.23 2.84
N ILE A 223 -12.27 14.28 2.41
CA ILE A 223 -10.96 14.65 2.94
C ILE A 223 -11.14 15.48 4.22
N ASP A 224 -10.31 15.21 5.21
CA ASP A 224 -10.25 15.96 6.47
C ASP A 224 -8.81 16.02 7.00
N ARG A 225 -8.53 16.89 7.96
CA ARG A 225 -7.24 17.04 8.64
C ARG A 225 -6.05 17.09 7.68
N VAL A 226 -6.07 18.04 6.73
CA VAL A 226 -4.94 18.24 5.80
C VAL A 226 -3.82 18.97 6.54
N GLU A 227 -2.72 18.28 6.77
CA GLU A 227 -1.54 18.80 7.45
C GLU A 227 -0.32 18.72 6.52
N ALA A 228 0.70 19.52 6.81
CA ALA A 228 1.94 19.54 6.05
C ALA A 228 3.14 19.51 7.03
N PRO A 229 3.43 18.35 7.64
CA PRO A 229 4.56 18.24 8.55
C PRO A 229 5.90 18.39 7.81
N GLU A 230 6.86 18.97 8.50
CA GLU A 230 8.22 19.20 7.97
C GLU A 230 8.94 17.89 7.64
N THR A 231 8.67 16.85 8.42
CA THR A 231 9.24 15.51 8.26
C THR A 231 8.13 14.48 8.47
N TRP A 232 8.31 13.32 7.86
CA TRP A 232 7.40 12.19 8.05
C TRP A 232 8.17 10.92 8.38
N HIS A 233 7.79 10.27 9.46
CA HIS A 233 8.28 8.97 9.87
C HIS A 233 7.10 8.06 10.19
N GLU A 234 7.02 6.90 9.57
CA GLU A 234 5.87 5.99 9.72
C GLU A 234 5.66 5.52 11.17
N LEU A 235 6.73 5.37 11.92
CA LEU A 235 6.66 4.98 13.34
C LEU A 235 6.67 6.17 14.32
N GLY A 236 6.62 7.42 13.79
CA GLY A 236 6.64 8.62 14.63
C GLY A 236 7.96 8.90 15.35
N THR A 237 8.98 8.08 15.13
CA THR A 237 10.33 8.23 15.70
C THR A 237 11.31 8.64 14.62
N GLU A 238 12.22 9.56 14.96
CA GLU A 238 13.42 9.73 14.17
C GLU A 238 14.20 8.41 14.24
N PHE A 239 14.45 7.86 13.08
CA PHE A 239 15.28 6.67 13.04
C PHE A 239 16.71 7.05 13.42
N ALA A 240 17.26 6.34 14.39
CA ALA A 240 18.68 6.31 14.64
C ALA A 240 19.47 6.11 13.33
N ASN A 241 20.71 6.57 13.31
CA ASN A 241 21.63 6.37 12.18
C ASN A 241 21.63 4.91 11.73
N PHE A 242 21.93 4.69 10.45
CA PHE A 242 22.08 3.34 9.91
C PHE A 242 23.00 2.46 10.77
N GLU A 243 24.08 3.04 11.32
CA GLU A 243 25.04 2.36 12.21
C GLU A 243 24.42 1.90 13.53
N GLU A 244 23.45 2.63 14.07
CA GLU A 244 22.72 2.27 15.29
C GLU A 244 21.66 1.19 15.04
N ARG A 245 21.21 1.04 13.80
CA ARG A 245 20.19 0.08 13.37
C ARG A 245 20.76 -1.26 12.95
N CYS A 246 22.00 -1.29 12.52
CA CYS A 246 22.70 -2.53 12.21
C CYS A 246 23.21 -3.17 13.49
N ASP A 247 22.50 -4.20 13.97
CA ASP A 247 23.07 -5.09 14.97
C ASP A 247 24.19 -5.91 14.29
N ARG A 248 25.33 -5.28 14.22
CA ARG A 248 26.67 -5.71 13.79
C ARG A 248 26.82 -6.54 12.51
N GLU A 249 25.83 -7.35 12.12
CA GLU A 249 25.94 -8.26 10.98
C GLU A 249 24.64 -8.46 10.18
N ILE A 250 23.48 -8.02 10.70
CA ILE A 250 22.18 -8.31 10.09
C ILE A 250 21.42 -7.01 9.81
N LEU A 251 21.11 -6.75 8.55
CA LEU A 251 20.18 -5.70 8.14
C LEU A 251 18.76 -6.28 8.07
N ARG A 252 17.85 -5.73 8.88
CA ARG A 252 16.43 -6.07 8.82
C ARG A 252 15.65 -4.95 8.14
N ILE A 253 14.85 -5.32 7.16
CA ILE A 253 14.01 -4.40 6.41
C ILE A 253 12.58 -4.86 6.51
N THR A 254 11.71 -3.98 6.98
CA THR A 254 10.26 -4.20 6.97
C THR A 254 9.65 -3.46 5.79
N LEU A 255 9.04 -4.20 4.89
CA LEU A 255 8.31 -3.62 3.77
C LEU A 255 6.93 -3.19 4.24
N LEU A 256 6.60 -1.92 4.02
CA LEU A 256 5.28 -1.34 4.34
C LEU A 256 4.34 -1.32 3.12
N SER A 257 4.83 -1.78 1.96
CA SER A 257 4.06 -1.95 0.74
C SER A 257 4.72 -3.03 -0.12
N ASP A 258 4.05 -3.42 -1.20
CA ASP A 258 4.61 -4.35 -2.19
C ASP A 258 5.93 -3.80 -2.74
N LEU A 259 6.95 -4.65 -2.82
CA LEU A 259 8.22 -4.36 -3.47
C LEU A 259 8.18 -4.92 -4.89
N ILE A 260 8.29 -4.02 -5.86
CA ILE A 260 8.33 -4.38 -7.28
C ILE A 260 9.76 -4.18 -7.78
N LEU A 261 10.46 -5.29 -8.00
CA LEU A 261 11.80 -5.28 -8.59
C LEU A 261 11.70 -5.50 -10.10
N ARG A 262 12.56 -4.81 -10.84
CA ARG A 262 12.71 -4.98 -12.29
C ARG A 262 14.18 -5.20 -12.62
N ASP A 263 14.43 -6.05 -13.61
CA ASP A 263 15.75 -6.22 -14.19
C ASP A 263 16.13 -5.07 -15.13
N GLU A 264 17.30 -5.15 -15.72
CA GLU A 264 17.80 -4.16 -16.69
C GLU A 264 16.93 -4.06 -17.97
N TRP A 265 16.12 -5.07 -18.24
CA TRP A 265 15.17 -5.13 -19.36
C TRP A 265 13.77 -4.62 -18.97
N GLY A 266 13.57 -4.23 -17.69
CA GLY A 266 12.30 -3.76 -17.16
C GLY A 266 11.29 -4.87 -16.85
N GLN A 267 11.70 -6.15 -16.87
CA GLN A 267 10.84 -7.28 -16.52
C GLN A 267 10.75 -7.43 -14.99
N TYR A 268 9.63 -7.95 -14.53
CA TYR A 268 9.46 -8.26 -13.11
C TYR A 268 10.38 -9.39 -12.68
N VAL A 269 11.11 -9.18 -11.60
CA VAL A 269 12.00 -10.20 -11.03
C VAL A 269 11.42 -10.69 -9.73
N VAL A 270 11.23 -12.00 -9.65
CA VAL A 270 10.93 -12.69 -8.40
C VAL A 270 12.27 -13.08 -7.77
N ILE A 271 12.51 -12.70 -6.52
CA ILE A 271 13.70 -13.11 -5.79
C ILE A 271 13.64 -14.63 -5.61
N PRO A 272 14.49 -15.41 -6.26
CA PRO A 272 14.48 -16.85 -6.07
C PRO A 272 14.85 -17.18 -4.61
N PRO A 273 14.26 -18.22 -4.00
CA PRO A 273 14.71 -18.69 -2.71
C PRO A 273 16.19 -19.09 -2.84
N THR A 274 17.03 -18.58 -1.96
CA THR A 274 18.43 -18.97 -1.89
C THR A 274 18.49 -20.43 -1.48
N ASN A 275 18.68 -21.34 -2.43
CA ASN A 275 18.90 -22.75 -2.15
C ASN A 275 20.31 -22.91 -1.55
N SER A 276 20.37 -23.08 -0.25
CA SER A 276 21.55 -23.56 0.43
C SER A 276 21.78 -25.02 0.01
N GLY A 277 22.53 -25.27 -1.06
CA GLY A 277 22.92 -26.65 -1.37
C GLY A 277 23.35 -27.03 -2.78
N SER A 278 23.44 -26.15 -3.75
CA SER A 278 24.02 -26.50 -5.04
C SER A 278 25.29 -25.69 -5.33
N ASN A 279 26.39 -26.39 -5.50
CA ASN A 279 27.65 -25.87 -6.04
C ASN A 279 27.45 -25.42 -7.49
N GLU A 280 26.87 -24.28 -7.72
CA GLU A 280 26.85 -23.67 -9.04
C GLU A 280 27.52 -22.30 -9.00
N THR A 281 28.61 -22.25 -9.73
CA THR A 281 29.47 -21.11 -10.02
C THR A 281 28.82 -20.15 -11.03
N SER A 282 27.63 -19.70 -10.78
CA SER A 282 27.05 -18.53 -11.43
C SER A 282 26.79 -17.47 -10.36
N GLN A 283 27.48 -16.35 -10.50
CA GLN A 283 27.22 -15.14 -9.72
C GLN A 283 25.87 -14.56 -10.15
N ASP A 284 24.77 -15.25 -9.85
CA ASP A 284 23.45 -14.68 -9.95
C ASP A 284 23.27 -13.74 -8.76
N ILE A 285 23.68 -12.49 -8.97
CA ILE A 285 23.52 -11.42 -8.00
C ILE A 285 22.01 -11.25 -7.79
N ASN A 286 21.58 -11.44 -6.54
CA ASN A 286 20.18 -11.23 -6.17
C ASN A 286 19.83 -9.74 -6.41
N PRO A 287 18.86 -9.40 -7.28
CA PRO A 287 18.52 -8.03 -7.63
C PRO A 287 18.19 -7.15 -6.42
N LEU A 288 17.65 -7.74 -5.35
CA LEU A 288 17.41 -7.03 -4.10
C LEU A 288 18.72 -6.65 -3.41
N THR A 289 19.67 -7.58 -3.36
CA THR A 289 20.99 -7.33 -2.76
C THR A 289 21.70 -6.21 -3.50
N GLU A 290 21.72 -6.24 -4.84
CA GLU A 290 22.33 -5.20 -5.67
C GLU A 290 21.66 -3.83 -5.45
N LEU A 291 20.31 -3.79 -5.39
CA LEU A 291 19.58 -2.57 -5.11
C LEU A 291 19.93 -1.99 -3.74
N LEU A 292 19.99 -2.85 -2.72
CA LEU A 292 20.30 -2.43 -1.36
C LEU A 292 21.77 -1.98 -1.22
N GLU A 293 22.72 -2.69 -1.84
CA GLU A 293 24.12 -2.28 -1.88
C GLU A 293 24.29 -0.90 -2.51
N LYS A 294 23.55 -0.65 -3.61
CA LYS A 294 23.57 0.64 -4.29
C LYS A 294 22.93 1.75 -3.45
N LEU A 295 21.83 1.47 -2.74
CA LEU A 295 21.14 2.45 -1.90
C LEU A 295 21.92 2.77 -0.62
N LEU A 296 22.55 1.77 -0.02
CA LEU A 296 23.20 1.87 1.28
C LEU A 296 24.71 2.13 1.16
N ALA A 297 25.26 2.07 -0.05
CA ALA A 297 26.70 2.17 -0.35
C ALA A 297 27.58 1.18 0.45
N VAL A 298 27.03 0.02 0.79
CA VAL A 298 27.70 -1.08 1.50
C VAL A 298 27.60 -2.36 0.70
N LYS A 299 28.57 -3.27 0.86
CA LYS A 299 28.48 -4.62 0.32
C LYS A 299 27.68 -5.50 1.29
N LEU A 300 26.70 -6.22 0.76
CA LEU A 300 25.85 -7.13 1.51
C LEU A 300 26.13 -8.57 1.05
N GLU A 301 26.32 -9.47 1.98
CA GLU A 301 26.31 -10.91 1.71
C GLU A 301 24.92 -11.48 2.04
N ALA A 302 24.25 -12.05 1.06
CA ALA A 302 22.98 -12.70 1.27
C ALA A 302 23.17 -13.97 2.10
N GLN A 303 22.90 -13.90 3.39
CA GLN A 303 22.70 -15.11 4.19
C GLN A 303 21.30 -15.65 3.95
N SER A 304 21.15 -16.98 3.92
CA SER A 304 19.89 -17.69 3.72
C SER A 304 18.80 -17.18 4.67
N SER A 305 17.99 -16.26 4.20
CA SER A 305 16.86 -15.76 4.94
C SER A 305 15.61 -16.53 4.59
N TYR A 306 14.73 -16.75 5.55
CA TYR A 306 13.38 -17.22 5.31
C TYR A 306 12.68 -16.21 4.39
N THR A 307 12.59 -16.53 3.12
CA THR A 307 11.74 -15.81 2.20
C THR A 307 10.30 -16.19 2.55
N SER A 308 9.63 -15.32 3.32
CA SER A 308 8.18 -15.30 3.26
C SER A 308 7.84 -15.02 1.81
N SER A 309 7.15 -15.95 1.17
CA SER A 309 6.71 -15.87 -0.21
C SER A 309 6.13 -14.48 -0.51
N LEU A 310 6.84 -13.71 -1.31
CA LEU A 310 6.27 -12.59 -2.02
C LEU A 310 5.20 -13.20 -2.94
N ILE A 311 3.94 -13.05 -2.58
CA ILE A 311 2.84 -13.27 -3.52
C ILE A 311 2.78 -11.98 -4.33
N VAL A 312 3.21 -12.09 -5.60
CA VAL A 312 3.04 -11.06 -6.62
C VAL A 312 1.56 -10.96 -7.00
#